data_ba0b335ba7386a59e179768e39c6b2d9
#
_entry.id   ba0b335ba7386a59e179768e39c6b2d9
#
_cell.length_a   1.000
_cell.length_b   1.000
_cell.length_c   1.000
_cell.angle_alpha   90.00
_cell.angle_beta   90.00
_cell.angle_gamma   90.00
#
_symmetry.space_group_name_H-M   'P 1'
#
loop_
_entity.id
_entity.type
_entity.pdbx_description
1 polymer ?
#
loop_
_entity_poly.entity_id
_entity_poly.type
_entity_poly.pdbx_seq_one_letter_code
_entity_poly.pdbx_strand_id
1 'polypeptide(L)'
;MAAAVKEKKPFSLVRWAKSRKGQQVLICAAFIIIPLLLLFTFTYLPFGKMVQFSFYKMKYTTPVERRQFVGWQNYIDVFKRDDCFGALKLSLYYVAGALIQLVLALFLATILSFKVKGGNIFKGFLFFPYLISGIAIGFIFKFFYTRGFVLDTILQWCGFELDNLPYWLKDTSVNNWSLVATSVWRYMGQMMVLFIGAIMSVDAELYEAANLDGANKLQQFRHIILPSIKTIVTLNIILSITGSLSAFEPPYVITNGGNGTGTYFVIMNRIAHVSQKVGLASAMAVVLLVIILVCALLQQLFFKYVFREADSDEESYKAKKARLKAEKQTKKAMAKGGN
;
A
#
# COMPACT_ATOMS: atom_id res chain seq x y z
N MET A 1 -22.43 -16.76 -65.23
CA MET A 1 -21.69 -15.84 -64.33
C MET A 1 -20.91 -16.63 -63.33
N ALA A 2 -19.57 -16.82 -63.53
CA ALA A 2 -18.72 -17.58 -62.67
C ALA A 2 -18.21 -16.63 -61.54
N ALA A 3 -18.56 -16.94 -60.31
CA ALA A 3 -18.06 -16.20 -59.14
C ALA A 3 -16.56 -16.51 -58.95
N ALA A 4 -15.72 -15.48 -59.11
CA ALA A 4 -14.29 -15.58 -58.88
C ALA A 4 -14.02 -15.93 -57.39
N VAL A 5 -13.53 -17.14 -57.14
CA VAL A 5 -13.04 -17.57 -55.85
C VAL A 5 -11.77 -16.77 -55.54
N LYS A 6 -11.86 -15.82 -54.63
CA LYS A 6 -10.68 -15.09 -54.09
C LYS A 6 -9.79 -16.08 -53.31
N GLU A 7 -8.74 -16.58 -53.95
CA GLU A 7 -7.68 -17.28 -53.25
C GLU A 7 -7.13 -16.46 -52.08
N LYS A 8 -7.28 -16.95 -50.87
CA LYS A 8 -6.65 -16.36 -49.68
C LYS A 8 -5.12 -16.56 -49.80
N LYS A 9 -4.42 -15.46 -50.09
CA LYS A 9 -2.94 -15.47 -50.14
C LYS A 9 -2.39 -16.00 -48.81
N PRO A 10 -1.38 -16.93 -48.85
CA PRO A 10 -0.81 -17.51 -47.64
C PRO A 10 -0.27 -16.43 -46.69
N PHE A 11 -0.48 -16.64 -45.39
CA PHE A 11 -0.02 -15.72 -44.33
C PHE A 11 1.50 -15.62 -44.37
N SER A 12 2.05 -14.46 -44.65
CA SER A 12 3.48 -14.19 -44.61
C SER A 12 3.84 -13.33 -43.42
N LEU A 13 4.60 -13.88 -42.46
CA LEU A 13 5.08 -13.20 -41.28
C LEU A 13 5.83 -11.89 -41.61
N VAL A 14 6.63 -11.90 -42.70
CA VAL A 14 7.37 -10.71 -43.16
C VAL A 14 6.43 -9.60 -43.64
N ARG A 15 5.36 -9.96 -44.38
CA ARG A 15 4.35 -8.98 -44.85
C ARG A 15 3.51 -8.45 -43.68
N TRP A 16 3.18 -9.31 -42.72
CA TRP A 16 2.49 -8.93 -41.48
C TRP A 16 3.35 -7.98 -40.65
N ALA A 17 4.63 -8.29 -40.41
CA ALA A 17 5.56 -7.44 -39.67
C ALA A 17 5.77 -6.05 -40.31
N LYS A 18 5.69 -5.96 -41.64
CA LYS A 18 5.76 -4.67 -42.38
C LYS A 18 4.42 -3.90 -42.42
N SER A 19 3.32 -4.51 -42.01
CA SER A 19 2.03 -3.82 -41.92
C SER A 19 2.01 -2.90 -40.68
N ARG A 20 1.23 -1.80 -40.72
CA ARG A 20 1.06 -0.88 -39.58
C ARG A 20 0.66 -1.60 -38.30
N LYS A 21 -0.28 -2.56 -38.40
CA LYS A 21 -0.67 -3.40 -37.23
C LYS A 21 0.45 -4.27 -36.74
N GLY A 22 1.22 -4.91 -37.64
CA GLY A 22 2.37 -5.74 -37.28
C GLY A 22 3.46 -4.93 -36.59
N GLN A 23 3.79 -3.75 -37.11
CA GLN A 23 4.77 -2.84 -36.48
C GLN A 23 4.31 -2.37 -35.11
N GLN A 24 3.05 -2.00 -34.93
CA GLN A 24 2.52 -1.64 -33.62
C GLN A 24 2.63 -2.78 -32.61
N VAL A 25 2.26 -4.02 -33.02
CA VAL A 25 2.37 -5.19 -32.13
C VAL A 25 3.84 -5.48 -31.80
N LEU A 26 4.76 -5.39 -32.75
CA LEU A 26 6.20 -5.59 -32.50
C LEU A 26 6.77 -4.54 -31.57
N ILE A 27 6.41 -3.27 -31.75
CA ILE A 27 6.83 -2.19 -30.86
C ILE A 27 6.27 -2.43 -29.44
N CYS A 28 4.96 -2.69 -29.32
CA CYS A 28 4.34 -2.98 -28.01
C CYS A 28 5.00 -4.22 -27.37
N ALA A 29 5.24 -5.27 -28.14
CA ALA A 29 5.91 -6.49 -27.63
C ALA A 29 7.33 -6.18 -27.14
N ALA A 30 8.12 -5.41 -27.89
CA ALA A 30 9.47 -5.03 -27.49
C ALA A 30 9.48 -4.22 -26.18
N PHE A 31 8.54 -3.27 -26.02
CA PHE A 31 8.41 -2.51 -24.75
C PHE A 31 7.92 -3.35 -23.58
N ILE A 32 7.11 -4.38 -23.81
CA ILE A 32 6.55 -5.23 -22.75
C ILE A 32 7.50 -6.38 -22.37
N ILE A 33 8.23 -6.97 -23.32
CA ILE A 33 9.09 -8.13 -23.07
C ILE A 33 10.20 -7.80 -22.07
N ILE A 34 10.85 -6.64 -22.18
CA ILE A 34 11.96 -6.28 -21.28
C ILE A 34 11.48 -6.17 -19.82
N PRO A 35 10.43 -5.38 -19.48
CA PRO A 35 9.89 -5.36 -18.10
C PRO A 35 9.42 -6.73 -17.62
N LEU A 36 8.78 -7.53 -18.46
CA LEU A 36 8.33 -8.87 -18.09
C LEU A 36 9.50 -9.83 -17.81
N LEU A 37 10.57 -9.80 -18.59
CA LEU A 37 11.78 -10.57 -18.33
C LEU A 37 12.45 -10.17 -17.02
N LEU A 38 12.54 -8.85 -16.75
CA LEU A 38 13.08 -8.35 -15.49
C LEU A 38 12.20 -8.77 -14.31
N LEU A 39 10.89 -8.64 -14.44
CA LEU A 39 9.92 -9.07 -13.42
C LEU A 39 10.05 -10.58 -13.15
N PHE A 40 10.12 -11.41 -14.20
CA PHE A 40 10.26 -12.84 -14.05
C PHE A 40 11.59 -13.20 -13.37
N THR A 41 12.70 -12.61 -13.84
CA THR A 41 14.05 -12.94 -13.36
C THR A 41 14.29 -12.46 -11.92
N PHE A 42 13.83 -11.26 -11.57
CA PHE A 42 14.14 -10.66 -10.26
C PHE A 42 13.02 -10.80 -9.22
N THR A 43 11.81 -11.17 -9.63
CA THR A 43 10.69 -11.35 -8.69
C THR A 43 10.22 -12.80 -8.65
N TYR A 44 9.77 -13.36 -9.77
CA TYR A 44 9.15 -14.69 -9.76
C TYR A 44 10.16 -15.82 -9.56
N LEU A 45 11.34 -15.72 -10.15
CA LEU A 45 12.36 -16.76 -9.99
C LEU A 45 12.90 -16.84 -8.56
N PRO A 46 13.30 -15.72 -7.88
CA PRO A 46 13.65 -15.74 -6.46
C PRO A 46 12.51 -16.21 -5.56
N PHE A 47 11.27 -15.81 -5.85
CA PHE A 47 10.08 -16.28 -5.13
C PHE A 47 9.92 -17.80 -5.23
N GLY A 48 10.01 -18.37 -6.45
CA GLY A 48 9.97 -19.82 -6.66
C GLY A 48 11.10 -20.54 -5.92
N LYS A 49 12.32 -19.97 -5.90
CA LYS A 49 13.45 -20.49 -5.11
C LYS A 49 13.19 -20.41 -3.60
N MET A 50 12.62 -19.33 -3.11
CA MET A 50 12.22 -19.20 -1.71
C MET A 50 11.23 -20.30 -1.31
N VAL A 51 10.18 -20.51 -2.11
CA VAL A 51 9.22 -21.61 -1.89
C VAL A 51 9.93 -22.98 -1.94
N GLN A 52 10.82 -23.21 -2.87
CA GLN A 52 11.62 -24.43 -2.93
C GLN A 52 12.46 -24.61 -1.65
N PHE A 53 13.17 -23.57 -1.20
CA PHE A 53 14.06 -23.64 -0.03
C PHE A 53 13.30 -23.88 1.28
N SER A 54 12.04 -23.49 1.36
CA SER A 54 11.20 -23.74 2.54
C SER A 54 11.03 -25.24 2.88
N PHE A 55 11.23 -26.12 1.90
CA PHE A 55 11.15 -27.57 2.09
C PHE A 55 12.50 -28.22 2.42
N TYR A 56 13.59 -27.43 2.52
CA TYR A 56 14.94 -27.93 2.78
C TYR A 56 15.53 -27.38 4.06
N LYS A 57 16.30 -28.21 4.77
CA LYS A 57 17.21 -27.74 5.83
C LYS A 57 18.54 -27.39 5.17
N MET A 58 18.85 -26.09 5.15
CA MET A 58 20.03 -25.57 4.45
C MET A 58 20.51 -24.24 5.01
N LYS A 59 21.78 -23.93 4.80
CA LYS A 59 22.41 -22.62 4.95
C LYS A 59 22.70 -22.04 3.55
N TYR A 60 23.03 -20.74 3.46
CA TYR A 60 23.43 -20.12 2.18
C TYR A 60 24.62 -20.86 1.53
N THR A 61 25.59 -21.30 2.33
CA THR A 61 26.80 -22.00 1.88
C THR A 61 26.62 -23.49 1.60
N THR A 62 25.42 -24.03 1.85
CA THR A 62 25.18 -25.48 1.64
C THR A 62 25.12 -25.82 0.16
N PRO A 63 26.05 -26.62 -0.36
CA PRO A 63 26.00 -27.10 -1.74
C PRO A 63 24.70 -27.84 -2.06
N VAL A 64 24.30 -27.85 -3.33
CA VAL A 64 23.00 -28.40 -3.74
C VAL A 64 22.86 -29.89 -3.33
N GLU A 65 23.92 -30.66 -3.48
CA GLU A 65 23.96 -32.10 -3.17
C GLU A 65 23.83 -32.39 -1.66
N ARG A 66 24.18 -31.41 -0.79
CA ARG A 66 24.12 -31.54 0.66
C ARG A 66 22.88 -30.91 1.28
N ARG A 67 21.96 -30.38 0.49
CA ARG A 67 20.68 -29.84 0.96
C ARG A 67 19.79 -30.99 1.37
N GLN A 68 19.39 -31.00 2.64
CA GLN A 68 18.53 -32.04 3.18
C GLN A 68 17.05 -31.68 2.97
N PHE A 69 16.34 -32.48 2.20
CA PHE A 69 14.88 -32.32 2.06
C PHE A 69 14.20 -32.74 3.35
N VAL A 70 13.40 -31.83 3.94
CA VAL A 70 12.70 -32.05 5.23
C VAL A 70 11.18 -31.92 5.10
N GLY A 71 10.69 -31.77 3.89
CA GLY A 71 9.24 -31.62 3.63
C GLY A 71 8.63 -30.48 4.44
N TRP A 72 7.58 -30.75 5.18
CA TRP A 72 6.82 -29.75 5.94
C TRP A 72 7.43 -29.38 7.31
N GLN A 73 8.60 -29.95 7.69
CA GLN A 73 9.17 -29.78 9.02
C GLN A 73 9.45 -28.30 9.34
N ASN A 74 9.96 -27.51 8.37
CA ASN A 74 10.21 -26.10 8.60
C ASN A 74 8.90 -25.33 8.94
N TYR A 75 7.79 -25.69 8.30
CA TYR A 75 6.48 -25.07 8.60
C TYR A 75 5.99 -25.45 9.98
N ILE A 76 6.14 -26.73 10.37
CA ILE A 76 5.81 -27.19 11.73
C ILE A 76 6.65 -26.42 12.76
N ASP A 77 7.95 -26.23 12.48
CA ASP A 77 8.85 -25.48 13.33
C ASP A 77 8.46 -24.01 13.45
N VAL A 78 7.97 -23.36 12.35
CA VAL A 78 7.44 -22.00 12.41
C VAL A 78 6.24 -21.91 13.35
N PHE A 79 5.30 -22.86 13.25
CA PHE A 79 4.09 -22.85 14.11
C PHE A 79 4.35 -23.21 15.55
N LYS A 80 5.46 -23.91 15.88
CA LYS A 80 5.88 -24.22 17.25
C LYS A 80 6.66 -23.08 17.92
N ARG A 81 7.06 -22.06 17.17
CA ARG A 81 7.88 -20.95 17.67
C ARG A 81 7.01 -19.83 18.23
N ASP A 82 7.05 -19.65 19.53
CA ASP A 82 6.31 -18.57 20.21
C ASP A 82 6.78 -17.18 19.79
N ASP A 83 8.09 -17.02 19.50
CA ASP A 83 8.67 -15.74 19.07
C ASP A 83 8.12 -15.26 17.71
N CYS A 84 7.77 -16.18 16.79
CA CYS A 84 7.21 -15.83 15.48
C CYS A 84 5.81 -15.21 15.62
N PHE A 85 4.90 -15.88 16.31
CA PHE A 85 3.53 -15.40 16.47
C PHE A 85 3.43 -14.27 17.51
N GLY A 86 4.30 -14.28 18.54
CA GLY A 86 4.44 -13.15 19.44
C GLY A 86 4.83 -11.87 18.71
N ALA A 87 5.70 -11.97 17.70
CA ALA A 87 6.10 -10.85 16.87
C ALA A 87 4.98 -10.29 15.98
N LEU A 88 4.02 -11.11 15.56
CA LEU A 88 2.84 -10.62 14.82
C LEU A 88 1.96 -9.68 15.66
N LYS A 89 1.93 -9.86 16.99
CA LYS A 89 1.21 -8.93 17.88
C LYS A 89 1.80 -7.52 17.82
N LEU A 90 3.10 -7.38 17.58
CA LEU A 90 3.75 -6.08 17.42
C LEU A 90 3.29 -5.36 16.15
N SER A 91 2.87 -6.09 15.13
CA SER A 91 2.28 -5.48 13.93
C SER A 91 1.00 -4.70 14.23
N LEU A 92 0.29 -4.99 15.34
CA LEU A 92 -0.89 -4.23 15.76
C LEU A 92 -0.55 -2.78 16.11
N TYR A 93 0.64 -2.51 16.65
CA TYR A 93 1.11 -1.14 16.86
C TYR A 93 1.22 -0.39 15.53
N TYR A 94 1.75 -1.05 14.50
CA TYR A 94 1.88 -0.47 13.15
C TYR A 94 0.52 -0.32 12.47
N VAL A 95 -0.44 -1.24 12.69
CA VAL A 95 -1.82 -1.09 12.22
C VAL A 95 -2.47 0.14 12.86
N ALA A 96 -2.34 0.32 14.18
CA ALA A 96 -2.86 1.49 14.88
C ALA A 96 -2.21 2.79 14.34
N GLY A 97 -0.89 2.79 14.16
CA GLY A 97 -0.16 3.90 13.55
C GLY A 97 -0.62 4.22 12.12
N ALA A 98 -0.87 3.19 11.32
CA ALA A 98 -1.36 3.35 9.95
C ALA A 98 -2.77 3.97 9.90
N LEU A 99 -3.64 3.64 10.85
CA LEU A 99 -4.96 4.29 10.98
C LEU A 99 -4.83 5.76 11.38
N ILE A 100 -3.96 6.08 12.35
CA ILE A 100 -3.64 7.46 12.72
C ILE A 100 -3.09 8.23 11.51
N GLN A 101 -2.13 7.64 10.80
CA GLN A 101 -1.54 8.20 9.59
C GLN A 101 -2.59 8.51 8.51
N LEU A 102 -3.53 7.58 8.28
CA LEU A 102 -4.61 7.74 7.31
C LEU A 102 -5.49 8.95 7.65
N VAL A 103 -5.91 9.07 8.92
CA VAL A 103 -6.73 10.20 9.38
C VAL A 103 -5.97 11.53 9.21
N LEU A 104 -4.70 11.58 9.64
CA LEU A 104 -3.86 12.78 9.51
C LEU A 104 -3.63 13.14 8.05
N ALA A 105 -3.30 12.16 7.21
CA ALA A 105 -3.06 12.38 5.78
C ALA A 105 -4.32 12.87 5.06
N LEU A 106 -5.49 12.30 5.36
CA LEU A 106 -6.76 12.72 4.79
C LEU A 106 -7.16 14.13 5.24
N PHE A 107 -6.96 14.45 6.52
CA PHE A 107 -7.17 15.79 7.06
C PHE A 107 -6.31 16.84 6.36
N LEU A 108 -4.99 16.60 6.28
CA LEU A 108 -4.05 17.48 5.60
C LEU A 108 -4.35 17.59 4.11
N ALA A 109 -4.68 16.49 3.45
CA ALA A 109 -5.06 16.48 2.04
C ALA A 109 -6.30 17.34 1.79
N THR A 110 -7.32 17.23 2.64
CA THR A 110 -8.54 18.02 2.52
C THR A 110 -8.25 19.52 2.61
N ILE A 111 -7.45 19.95 3.60
CA ILE A 111 -7.07 21.35 3.74
C ILE A 111 -6.26 21.84 2.54
N LEU A 112 -5.22 21.06 2.15
CA LEU A 112 -4.28 21.46 1.11
C LEU A 112 -4.82 21.27 -0.33
N SER A 113 -5.97 20.66 -0.51
CA SER A 113 -6.66 20.56 -1.81
C SER A 113 -7.38 21.86 -2.18
N PHE A 114 -7.75 22.68 -1.17
CA PHE A 114 -8.26 24.02 -1.42
C PHE A 114 -7.13 25.02 -1.63
N LYS A 115 -7.45 26.20 -2.16
CA LYS A 115 -6.48 27.28 -2.36
C LYS A 115 -6.00 27.84 -1.00
N VAL A 116 -4.88 27.29 -0.51
CA VAL A 116 -4.21 27.74 0.72
C VAL A 116 -2.92 28.47 0.33
N LYS A 117 -2.72 29.67 0.91
CA LYS A 117 -1.49 30.46 0.70
C LYS A 117 -0.26 29.63 1.16
N GLY A 118 0.72 29.44 0.29
CA GLY A 118 1.89 28.63 0.59
C GLY A 118 1.66 27.09 0.53
N GLY A 119 0.46 26.62 0.14
CA GLY A 119 0.10 25.19 0.15
C GLY A 119 1.09 24.26 -0.58
N ASN A 120 1.69 24.73 -1.68
CA ASN A 120 2.67 23.91 -2.42
C ASN A 120 3.99 23.70 -1.62
N ILE A 121 4.41 24.68 -0.84
CA ILE A 121 5.56 24.56 0.05
C ILE A 121 5.28 23.54 1.14
N PHE A 122 4.10 23.62 1.78
CA PHE A 122 3.68 22.63 2.78
C PHE A 122 3.58 21.22 2.22
N LYS A 123 3.01 21.05 1.02
CA LYS A 123 2.95 19.74 0.34
C LYS A 123 4.36 19.17 0.13
N GLY A 124 5.30 19.98 -0.35
CA GLY A 124 6.70 19.56 -0.55
C GLY A 124 7.38 19.19 0.75
N PHE A 125 7.22 20.00 1.80
CA PHE A 125 7.84 19.77 3.11
C PHE A 125 7.30 18.50 3.78
N LEU A 126 5.99 18.27 3.73
CA LEU A 126 5.37 17.07 4.29
C LEU A 126 5.68 15.80 3.48
N PHE A 127 5.91 15.93 2.17
CA PHE A 127 6.29 14.80 1.32
C PHE A 127 7.78 14.44 1.41
N PHE A 128 8.63 15.41 1.76
CA PHE A 128 10.09 15.24 1.79
C PHE A 128 10.57 14.02 2.61
N PRO A 129 10.01 13.70 3.81
CA PRO A 129 10.44 12.53 4.58
C PRO A 129 10.35 11.21 3.82
N TYR A 130 9.36 11.06 2.95
CA TYR A 130 9.19 9.86 2.14
C TYR A 130 10.33 9.65 1.13
N LEU A 131 10.98 10.71 0.65
CA LEU A 131 12.08 10.65 -0.30
C LEU A 131 13.41 10.21 0.34
N ILE A 132 13.51 10.29 1.66
CA ILE A 132 14.73 9.90 2.39
C ILE A 132 14.78 8.37 2.50
N SER A 133 15.97 7.80 2.33
CA SER A 133 16.19 6.36 2.56
C SER A 133 15.74 5.96 3.97
N GLY A 134 15.04 4.81 4.09
CA GLY A 134 14.59 4.28 5.38
C GLY A 134 15.71 4.00 6.36
N ILE A 135 16.89 3.62 5.86
CA ILE A 135 18.08 3.42 6.68
C ILE A 135 18.55 4.76 7.27
N ALA A 136 18.60 5.82 6.45
CA ALA A 136 18.98 7.16 6.91
C ALA A 136 17.99 7.70 7.96
N ILE A 137 16.68 7.55 7.72
CA ILE A 137 15.63 7.88 8.71
C ILE A 137 15.83 7.09 10.00
N GLY A 138 16.12 5.80 9.91
CA GLY A 138 16.38 4.97 11.08
C GLY A 138 17.53 5.51 11.92
N PHE A 139 18.64 5.91 11.32
CA PHE A 139 19.76 6.52 12.04
C PHE A 139 19.38 7.88 12.65
N ILE A 140 18.69 8.75 11.89
CA ILE A 140 18.23 10.05 12.39
C ILE A 140 17.35 9.86 13.64
N PHE A 141 16.36 8.98 13.57
CA PHE A 141 15.44 8.74 14.68
C PHE A 141 16.08 7.96 15.83
N LYS A 142 17.09 7.14 15.58
CA LYS A 142 17.88 6.54 16.65
C LYS A 142 18.54 7.62 17.53
N PHE A 143 19.16 8.63 16.92
CA PHE A 143 19.69 9.78 17.66
C PHE A 143 18.58 10.62 18.29
N PHE A 144 17.49 10.87 17.55
CA PHE A 144 16.37 11.64 18.04
C PHE A 144 15.79 11.10 19.34
N TYR A 145 15.66 9.76 19.47
CA TYR A 145 15.10 9.08 20.64
C TYR A 145 16.15 8.63 21.68
N THR A 146 17.45 8.85 21.43
CA THR A 146 18.48 8.50 22.40
C THR A 146 18.36 9.41 23.61
N ARG A 147 18.50 8.81 24.83
CA ARG A 147 18.41 9.53 26.10
C ARG A 147 19.35 10.73 26.14
N GLY A 148 18.82 11.88 26.56
CA GLY A 148 19.56 13.14 26.63
C GLY A 148 19.84 13.83 25.28
N PHE A 149 19.27 13.30 24.19
CA PHE A 149 19.41 13.90 22.86
C PHE A 149 18.19 14.74 22.47
N VAL A 150 17.83 14.77 21.19
CA VAL A 150 16.94 15.77 20.58
C VAL A 150 15.57 15.81 21.24
N LEU A 151 14.87 14.67 21.36
CA LEU A 151 13.53 14.65 21.94
C LEU A 151 13.52 15.05 23.41
N ASP A 152 14.46 14.51 24.18
CA ASP A 152 14.58 14.85 25.60
C ASP A 152 14.91 16.33 25.80
N THR A 153 15.80 16.89 24.97
CA THR A 153 16.15 18.32 25.00
C THR A 153 14.95 19.20 24.69
N ILE A 154 14.15 18.85 23.68
CA ILE A 154 12.92 19.58 23.33
C ILE A 154 11.94 19.55 24.52
N LEU A 155 11.75 18.37 25.13
CA LEU A 155 10.84 18.21 26.25
C LEU A 155 11.34 18.96 27.51
N GLN A 156 12.65 19.00 27.75
CA GLN A 156 13.23 19.81 28.82
C GLN A 156 12.96 21.31 28.60
N TRP A 157 13.03 21.81 27.36
CA TRP A 157 12.65 23.19 27.06
C TRP A 157 11.15 23.47 27.29
N CYS A 158 10.31 22.43 27.19
CA CYS A 158 8.91 22.49 27.56
C CYS A 158 8.64 22.37 29.08
N GLY A 159 9.68 22.20 29.90
CA GLY A 159 9.58 22.15 31.38
C GLY A 159 9.53 20.72 31.96
N PHE A 160 9.79 19.69 31.16
CA PHE A 160 9.87 18.32 31.68
C PHE A 160 11.27 18.04 32.24
N GLU A 161 11.36 17.39 33.39
CA GLU A 161 12.62 16.92 33.95
C GLU A 161 13.08 15.65 33.24
N LEU A 162 14.38 15.55 32.96
CA LEU A 162 14.97 14.41 32.26
C LEU A 162 14.64 13.09 32.97
N ASP A 163 14.74 13.05 34.29
CA ASP A 163 14.55 11.85 35.08
C ASP A 163 13.12 11.29 35.02
N ASN A 164 12.14 12.13 34.74
CA ASN A 164 10.74 11.74 34.57
C ASN A 164 10.41 11.26 33.15
N LEU A 165 11.32 11.43 32.18
CA LEU A 165 11.10 10.98 30.80
C LEU A 165 11.42 9.48 30.65
N PRO A 166 10.66 8.74 29.85
CA PRO A 166 10.92 7.31 29.60
C PRO A 166 12.17 7.12 28.73
N TYR A 167 12.72 5.91 28.74
CA TYR A 167 13.73 5.51 27.77
C TYR A 167 13.04 5.11 26.46
N TRP A 168 12.87 6.05 25.54
CA TRP A 168 12.07 5.95 24.31
C TRP A 168 12.31 4.69 23.45
N LEU A 169 13.53 4.11 23.51
CA LEU A 169 13.91 2.92 22.74
C LEU A 169 14.09 1.67 23.61
N LYS A 170 14.11 1.80 24.94
CA LYS A 170 14.33 0.66 25.86
C LYS A 170 13.10 0.27 26.65
N ASP A 171 12.28 1.25 27.04
CA ASP A 171 11.07 1.01 27.79
C ASP A 171 10.00 0.41 26.87
N THR A 172 9.55 -0.80 27.22
CA THR A 172 8.58 -1.58 26.43
C THR A 172 7.20 -0.95 26.36
N SER A 173 6.88 0.00 27.26
CA SER A 173 5.60 0.73 27.24
C SER A 173 5.52 1.75 26.10
N VAL A 174 6.65 2.32 25.69
CA VAL A 174 6.70 3.42 24.71
C VAL A 174 7.52 3.12 23.46
N ASN A 175 8.46 2.17 23.49
CA ASN A 175 9.42 1.96 22.41
C ASN A 175 8.77 1.58 21.08
N ASN A 176 7.74 0.75 21.07
CA ASN A 176 7.01 0.41 19.85
C ASN A 176 6.25 1.62 19.27
N TRP A 177 5.71 2.49 20.15
CA TRP A 177 5.07 3.74 19.71
C TRP A 177 6.07 4.74 19.11
N SER A 178 7.30 4.81 19.65
CA SER A 178 8.39 5.62 19.08
C SER A 178 8.73 5.16 17.66
N LEU A 179 8.82 3.86 17.42
CA LEU A 179 9.06 3.31 16.08
C LEU A 179 7.89 3.55 15.14
N VAL A 180 6.66 3.42 15.63
CA VAL A 180 5.44 3.70 14.86
C VAL A 180 5.36 5.19 14.51
N ALA A 181 5.66 6.09 15.43
CA ALA A 181 5.69 7.53 15.16
C ALA A 181 6.68 7.89 14.05
N THR A 182 7.84 7.23 14.01
CA THR A 182 8.81 7.35 12.91
C THR A 182 8.20 6.94 11.57
N SER A 183 7.47 5.83 11.54
CA SER A 183 6.78 5.34 10.33
C SER A 183 5.69 6.30 9.89
N VAL A 184 4.86 6.78 10.80
CA VAL A 184 3.79 7.75 10.52
C VAL A 184 4.37 9.02 9.92
N TRP A 185 5.42 9.59 10.53
CA TRP A 185 6.09 10.79 10.03
C TRP A 185 6.63 10.60 8.61
N ARG A 186 7.23 9.43 8.32
CA ARG A 186 7.82 9.13 7.02
C ARG A 186 6.77 9.00 5.91
N TYR A 187 5.70 8.26 6.16
CA TYR A 187 4.75 7.86 5.12
C TYR A 187 3.50 8.74 5.02
N MET A 188 3.27 9.62 5.99
CA MET A 188 2.09 10.50 6.02
C MET A 188 2.00 11.41 4.78
N GLY A 189 3.14 11.99 4.36
CA GLY A 189 3.18 12.90 3.21
C GLY A 189 2.86 12.21 1.90
N GLN A 190 3.34 10.98 1.70
CA GLN A 190 3.01 10.18 0.51
C GLN A 190 1.50 9.91 0.42
N MET A 191 0.90 9.46 1.51
CA MET A 191 -0.54 9.18 1.57
C MET A 191 -1.37 10.46 1.37
N MET A 192 -0.93 11.58 1.95
CA MET A 192 -1.54 12.89 1.75
C MET A 192 -1.56 13.28 0.26
N VAL A 193 -0.47 13.10 -0.48
CA VAL A 193 -0.40 13.42 -1.92
C VAL A 193 -1.35 12.55 -2.73
N LEU A 194 -1.48 11.27 -2.41
CA LEU A 194 -2.46 10.38 -3.05
C LEU A 194 -3.90 10.87 -2.82
N PHE A 195 -4.23 11.28 -1.60
CA PHE A 195 -5.55 11.83 -1.30
C PHE A 195 -5.79 13.18 -1.98
N ILE A 196 -4.78 14.06 -2.07
CA ILE A 196 -4.89 15.32 -2.82
C ILE A 196 -5.25 15.03 -4.28
N GLY A 197 -4.54 14.07 -4.93
CA GLY A 197 -4.85 13.68 -6.30
C GLY A 197 -6.28 13.18 -6.47
N ALA A 198 -6.76 12.35 -5.53
CA ALA A 198 -8.12 11.85 -5.55
C ALA A 198 -9.16 12.96 -5.33
N ILE A 199 -8.94 13.88 -4.38
CA ILE A 199 -9.84 15.00 -4.11
C ILE A 199 -9.90 15.97 -5.29
N MET A 200 -8.76 16.23 -5.93
CA MET A 200 -8.70 17.11 -7.11
C MET A 200 -9.32 16.49 -8.37
N SER A 201 -9.57 15.19 -8.41
CA SER A 201 -10.28 14.54 -9.51
C SER A 201 -11.81 14.62 -9.41
N VAL A 202 -12.35 15.15 -8.32
CA VAL A 202 -13.78 15.37 -8.12
C VAL A 202 -14.22 16.58 -8.93
N ASP A 203 -15.36 16.48 -9.64
CA ASP A 203 -15.86 17.53 -10.50
C ASP A 203 -16.07 18.86 -9.76
N ALA A 204 -15.50 19.94 -10.31
CA ALA A 204 -15.58 21.27 -9.71
C ALA A 204 -17.03 21.77 -9.57
N GLU A 205 -17.91 21.38 -10.50
CA GLU A 205 -19.33 21.72 -10.49
C GLU A 205 -20.05 21.28 -9.21
N LEU A 206 -19.62 20.15 -8.61
CA LEU A 206 -20.19 19.67 -7.35
C LEU A 206 -19.86 20.61 -6.18
N TYR A 207 -18.66 21.20 -6.18
CA TYR A 207 -18.27 22.17 -5.16
C TYR A 207 -18.97 23.52 -5.35
N GLU A 208 -19.17 23.94 -6.61
CA GLU A 208 -19.89 25.18 -6.94
C GLU A 208 -21.36 25.06 -6.53
N ALA A 209 -22.02 23.95 -6.87
CA ALA A 209 -23.40 23.69 -6.47
C ALA A 209 -23.54 23.68 -4.93
N ALA A 210 -22.63 22.99 -4.23
CA ALA A 210 -22.65 22.95 -2.76
C ALA A 210 -22.40 24.31 -2.11
N ASN A 211 -21.58 25.17 -2.74
CA ASN A 211 -21.37 26.55 -2.25
C ASN A 211 -22.63 27.38 -2.43
N LEU A 212 -23.38 27.23 -3.55
CA LEU A 212 -24.66 27.90 -3.79
C LEU A 212 -25.74 27.45 -2.80
N ASP A 213 -25.72 26.17 -2.41
CA ASP A 213 -26.62 25.60 -1.39
C ASP A 213 -26.18 25.97 0.04
N GLY A 214 -25.11 26.75 0.24
CA GLY A 214 -24.63 27.19 1.53
C GLY A 214 -23.90 26.12 2.34
N ALA A 215 -23.45 25.02 1.73
CA ALA A 215 -22.75 23.95 2.40
C ALA A 215 -21.36 24.41 2.92
N ASN A 216 -21.11 24.20 4.21
CA ASN A 216 -19.81 24.48 4.81
C ASN A 216 -18.76 23.42 4.42
N LYS A 217 -17.46 23.66 4.74
CA LYS A 217 -16.36 22.77 4.36
C LYS A 217 -16.48 21.36 4.95
N LEU A 218 -17.02 21.21 6.14
CA LEU A 218 -17.25 19.90 6.78
C LEU A 218 -18.37 19.12 6.06
N GLN A 219 -19.42 19.81 5.65
CA GLN A 219 -20.51 19.23 4.86
C GLN A 219 -20.02 18.81 3.47
N GLN A 220 -19.22 19.65 2.80
CA GLN A 220 -18.57 19.28 1.52
C GLN A 220 -17.66 18.07 1.70
N PHE A 221 -16.86 18.01 2.75
CA PHE A 221 -16.02 16.85 3.06
C PHE A 221 -16.86 15.58 3.23
N ARG A 222 -17.90 15.61 4.06
CA ARG A 222 -18.70 14.43 4.39
C ARG A 222 -19.57 13.93 3.24
N HIS A 223 -20.14 14.84 2.44
CA HIS A 223 -21.15 14.49 1.45
C HIS A 223 -20.63 14.50 -0.01
N ILE A 224 -19.48 15.14 -0.29
CA ILE A 224 -18.89 15.19 -1.62
C ILE A 224 -17.54 14.49 -1.64
N ILE A 225 -16.58 14.96 -0.83
CA ILE A 225 -15.19 14.46 -0.89
C ILE A 225 -15.13 12.99 -0.49
N LEU A 226 -15.53 12.67 0.74
CA LEU A 226 -15.36 11.32 1.29
C LEU A 226 -16.07 10.23 0.47
N PRO A 227 -17.32 10.41 0.00
CA PRO A 227 -17.95 9.44 -0.90
C PRO A 227 -17.25 9.31 -2.25
N SER A 228 -16.78 10.42 -2.84
CA SER A 228 -16.11 10.40 -4.15
C SER A 228 -14.77 9.69 -4.12
N ILE A 229 -14.02 9.79 -3.01
CA ILE A 229 -12.69 9.16 -2.87
C ILE A 229 -12.72 7.85 -2.09
N LYS A 230 -13.92 7.30 -1.76
CA LYS A 230 -14.08 6.09 -0.92
C LYS A 230 -13.20 4.92 -1.40
N THR A 231 -13.09 4.72 -2.71
CA THR A 231 -12.26 3.66 -3.31
C THR A 231 -10.78 3.85 -2.96
N ILE A 232 -10.27 5.07 -3.05
CA ILE A 232 -8.87 5.38 -2.74
C ILE A 232 -8.61 5.24 -1.22
N VAL A 233 -9.55 5.66 -0.38
CA VAL A 233 -9.48 5.45 1.08
C VAL A 233 -9.42 3.95 1.40
N THR A 234 -10.33 3.16 0.81
CA THR A 234 -10.37 1.71 1.00
C THR A 234 -9.08 1.03 0.57
N LEU A 235 -8.55 1.36 -0.62
CA LEU A 235 -7.28 0.84 -1.10
C LEU A 235 -6.13 1.19 -0.15
N ASN A 236 -6.08 2.43 0.35
CA ASN A 236 -5.04 2.83 1.30
C ASN A 236 -5.17 2.10 2.65
N ILE A 237 -6.38 1.81 3.14
CA ILE A 237 -6.58 1.00 4.35
C ILE A 237 -6.03 -0.42 4.12
N ILE A 238 -6.38 -1.06 3.00
CA ILE A 238 -5.90 -2.41 2.66
C ILE A 238 -4.37 -2.44 2.59
N LEU A 239 -3.76 -1.51 1.87
CA LEU A 239 -2.31 -1.42 1.73
C LEU A 239 -1.61 -1.12 3.07
N SER A 240 -2.19 -0.26 3.90
CA SER A 240 -1.63 0.10 5.21
C SER A 240 -1.64 -1.08 6.18
N ILE A 241 -2.73 -1.83 6.25
CA ILE A 241 -2.82 -3.00 7.15
C ILE A 241 -1.89 -4.11 6.66
N THR A 242 -1.86 -4.40 5.36
CA THR A 242 -0.94 -5.41 4.81
C THR A 242 0.53 -5.00 4.96
N GLY A 243 0.84 -3.71 4.77
CA GLY A 243 2.17 -3.14 5.02
C GLY A 243 2.59 -3.21 6.48
N SER A 244 1.65 -3.02 7.42
CA SER A 244 1.91 -3.12 8.87
C SER A 244 2.34 -4.53 9.29
N LEU A 245 1.82 -5.58 8.64
CA LEU A 245 2.24 -6.96 8.88
C LEU A 245 3.70 -7.22 8.44
N SER A 246 4.20 -6.40 7.52
CA SER A 246 5.56 -6.47 6.96
C SER A 246 6.50 -5.40 7.52
N ALA A 247 6.16 -4.74 8.63
CA ALA A 247 6.97 -3.67 9.22
C ALA A 247 8.40 -4.17 9.53
N PHE A 248 9.42 -3.51 8.94
CA PHE A 248 10.80 -3.95 9.00
C PHE A 248 11.79 -2.83 9.29
N GLU A 249 11.80 -1.74 8.51
CA GLU A 249 12.89 -0.76 8.55
C GLU A 249 13.07 -0.08 9.92
N PRO A 250 12.06 0.54 10.58
CA PRO A 250 12.25 1.18 11.86
C PRO A 250 12.70 0.21 12.97
N PRO A 251 12.05 -0.95 13.19
CA PRO A 251 12.49 -1.88 14.22
C PRO A 251 13.84 -2.52 13.93
N TYR A 252 14.21 -2.69 12.67
CA TYR A 252 15.51 -3.23 12.28
C TYR A 252 16.65 -2.22 12.48
N VAL A 253 16.48 -0.99 11.96
CA VAL A 253 17.58 0.00 11.92
C VAL A 253 17.74 0.69 13.28
N ILE A 254 16.64 1.02 13.96
CA ILE A 254 16.69 1.81 15.21
C ILE A 254 17.08 0.94 16.40
N THR A 255 16.41 -0.20 16.58
CA THR A 255 16.56 -1.06 17.77
C THR A 255 17.16 -2.43 17.48
N ASN A 256 17.35 -2.77 16.21
CA ASN A 256 17.73 -4.11 15.75
C ASN A 256 16.82 -5.22 16.35
N GLY A 257 15.53 -4.89 16.54
CA GLY A 257 14.55 -5.78 17.14
C GLY A 257 14.77 -6.08 18.61
N GLY A 258 15.60 -5.29 19.30
CA GLY A 258 15.82 -5.41 20.75
C GLY A 258 14.66 -4.86 21.57
N ASN A 259 14.68 -5.11 22.89
CA ASN A 259 13.71 -4.57 23.85
C ASN A 259 12.23 -4.81 23.47
N GLY A 260 11.91 -5.97 22.90
CA GLY A 260 10.53 -6.32 22.54
C GLY A 260 10.01 -5.60 21.27
N THR A 261 10.88 -5.10 20.37
CA THR A 261 10.49 -4.43 19.13
C THR A 261 10.70 -5.29 17.88
N GLY A 262 11.09 -6.56 18.04
CA GLY A 262 11.36 -7.48 16.94
C GLY A 262 10.09 -7.93 16.24
N THR A 263 9.68 -7.25 15.16
CA THR A 263 8.57 -7.68 14.32
C THR A 263 8.88 -9.02 13.63
N TYR A 264 7.85 -9.67 13.10
CA TYR A 264 7.99 -10.95 12.41
C TYR A 264 9.05 -10.90 11.30
N PHE A 265 9.09 -9.83 10.53
CA PHE A 265 10.05 -9.66 9.45
C PHE A 265 11.49 -9.48 9.97
N VAL A 266 11.67 -8.79 11.10
CA VAL A 266 12.99 -8.64 11.76
C VAL A 266 13.48 -9.97 12.30
N ILE A 267 12.62 -10.78 12.93
CA ILE A 267 12.96 -12.12 13.42
C ILE A 267 13.32 -13.04 12.25
N MET A 268 12.52 -13.04 11.18
CA MET A 268 12.78 -13.80 9.97
C MET A 268 14.15 -13.44 9.36
N ASN A 269 14.46 -12.14 9.26
CA ASN A 269 15.75 -11.65 8.77
C ASN A 269 16.91 -12.15 9.63
N ARG A 270 16.78 -12.11 10.96
CA ARG A 270 17.79 -12.63 11.90
C ARG A 270 17.99 -14.14 11.73
N ILE A 271 16.92 -14.92 11.54
CA ILE A 271 16.99 -16.37 11.30
C ILE A 271 17.68 -16.66 9.97
N ALA A 272 17.38 -15.88 8.91
CA ALA A 272 17.99 -16.02 7.61
C ALA A 272 19.49 -15.72 7.62
N HIS A 273 19.87 -14.54 8.15
CA HIS A 273 21.21 -13.97 7.96
C HIS A 273 22.14 -14.21 9.13
N VAL A 274 21.67 -14.14 10.39
CA VAL A 274 22.50 -14.36 11.58
C VAL A 274 22.57 -15.85 11.90
N SER A 275 21.42 -16.52 12.02
CA SER A 275 21.38 -17.96 12.31
C SER A 275 21.65 -18.85 11.08
N GLN A 276 21.65 -18.26 9.89
CA GLN A 276 21.84 -18.93 8.60
C GLN A 276 20.87 -20.11 8.34
N LYS A 277 19.71 -20.13 8.98
CA LYS A 277 18.68 -21.16 8.79
C LYS A 277 17.77 -20.76 7.64
N VAL A 278 18.30 -20.81 6.41
CA VAL A 278 17.64 -20.28 5.20
C VAL A 278 16.31 -20.99 4.92
N GLY A 279 16.26 -22.32 5.08
CA GLY A 279 15.01 -23.07 4.87
C GLY A 279 13.89 -22.67 5.82
N LEU A 280 14.21 -22.50 7.12
CA LEU A 280 13.24 -22.04 8.12
C LEU A 280 12.77 -20.60 7.83
N ALA A 281 13.70 -19.71 7.52
CA ALA A 281 13.34 -18.31 7.18
C ALA A 281 12.49 -18.24 5.89
N SER A 282 12.76 -19.09 4.91
CA SER A 282 11.93 -19.22 3.70
C SER A 282 10.52 -19.71 4.02
N ALA A 283 10.37 -20.68 4.93
CA ALA A 283 9.06 -21.13 5.40
C ALA A 283 8.31 -20.01 6.15
N MET A 284 9.02 -19.24 6.99
CA MET A 284 8.45 -18.05 7.63
C MET A 284 7.95 -17.02 6.63
N ALA A 285 8.71 -16.77 5.55
CA ALA A 285 8.30 -15.83 4.51
C ALA A 285 7.02 -16.29 3.77
N VAL A 286 6.91 -17.60 3.47
CA VAL A 286 5.71 -18.17 2.85
C VAL A 286 4.51 -18.08 3.80
N VAL A 287 4.69 -18.40 5.09
CA VAL A 287 3.61 -18.28 6.09
C VAL A 287 3.14 -16.83 6.21
N LEU A 288 4.07 -15.87 6.28
CA LEU A 288 3.70 -14.44 6.33
C LEU A 288 2.95 -14.01 5.08
N LEU A 289 3.40 -14.44 3.89
CA LEU A 289 2.70 -14.17 2.63
C LEU A 289 1.26 -14.69 2.66
N VAL A 290 1.04 -15.93 3.12
CA VAL A 290 -0.30 -16.49 3.25
C VAL A 290 -1.15 -15.67 4.23
N ILE A 291 -0.60 -15.27 5.38
CA ILE A 291 -1.30 -14.41 6.35
C ILE A 291 -1.69 -13.08 5.69
N ILE A 292 -0.78 -12.42 4.98
CA ILE A 292 -1.03 -11.16 4.28
C ILE A 292 -2.13 -11.32 3.23
N LEU A 293 -2.09 -12.39 2.41
CA LEU A 293 -3.10 -12.66 1.40
C LEU A 293 -4.47 -12.91 2.03
N VAL A 294 -4.55 -13.70 3.10
CA VAL A 294 -5.79 -13.95 3.83
C VAL A 294 -6.33 -12.64 4.43
N CYS A 295 -5.48 -11.84 5.07
CA CYS A 295 -5.89 -10.53 5.59
C CYS A 295 -6.40 -9.60 4.49
N ALA A 296 -5.73 -9.55 3.33
CA ALA A 296 -6.15 -8.72 2.21
C ALA A 296 -7.49 -9.18 1.62
N LEU A 297 -7.70 -10.50 1.49
CA LEU A 297 -8.96 -11.06 1.03
C LEU A 297 -10.10 -10.76 2.01
N LEU A 298 -9.88 -10.94 3.31
CA LEU A 298 -10.87 -10.62 4.33
C LEU A 298 -11.25 -9.13 4.32
N GLN A 299 -10.27 -8.24 4.16
CA GLN A 299 -10.51 -6.80 4.04
C GLN A 299 -11.32 -6.47 2.77
N GLN A 300 -10.96 -7.04 1.62
CA GLN A 300 -11.72 -6.85 0.37
C GLN A 300 -13.17 -7.33 0.51
N LEU A 301 -13.39 -8.50 1.10
CA LEU A 301 -14.73 -9.03 1.34
C LEU A 301 -15.52 -8.13 2.30
N PHE A 302 -14.89 -7.68 3.39
CA PHE A 302 -15.49 -6.76 4.35
C PHE A 302 -15.93 -5.44 3.67
N PHE A 303 -15.05 -4.80 2.91
CA PHE A 303 -15.37 -3.55 2.23
C PHE A 303 -16.40 -3.74 1.12
N LYS A 304 -16.35 -4.86 0.39
CA LYS A 304 -17.38 -5.18 -0.61
C LYS A 304 -18.76 -5.34 0.05
N TYR A 305 -18.82 -5.95 1.23
CA TYR A 305 -20.07 -6.09 1.97
C TYR A 305 -20.58 -4.74 2.49
N VAL A 306 -19.70 -3.95 3.12
CA VAL A 306 -20.06 -2.64 3.69
C VAL A 306 -20.48 -1.63 2.63
N PHE A 307 -19.83 -1.64 1.43
CA PHE A 307 -20.16 -0.70 0.36
C PHE A 307 -21.18 -1.24 -0.66
N ARG A 308 -21.62 -2.47 -0.53
CA ARG A 308 -22.59 -3.07 -1.45
C ARG A 308 -23.94 -2.35 -1.48
N GLU A 309 -24.41 -1.88 -0.34
CA GLU A 309 -25.65 -1.09 -0.26
C GLU A 309 -25.49 0.28 -0.95
N ALA A 310 -24.35 0.95 -0.74
CA ALA A 310 -24.07 2.25 -1.38
C ALA A 310 -23.99 2.16 -2.91
N ASP A 311 -23.44 1.07 -3.45
CA ASP A 311 -23.33 0.88 -4.90
C ASP A 311 -24.68 0.53 -5.53
N SER A 312 -25.56 -0.21 -4.83
CA SER A 312 -26.92 -0.50 -5.30
C SER A 312 -27.79 0.75 -5.39
N ASP A 313 -27.63 1.68 -4.44
CA ASP A 313 -28.32 2.96 -4.45
C ASP A 313 -27.83 3.88 -5.56
N GLU A 314 -26.51 3.87 -5.83
CA GLU A 314 -25.91 4.65 -6.92
C GLU A 314 -26.29 4.11 -8.30
N GLU A 315 -26.35 2.78 -8.50
CA GLU A 315 -26.86 2.17 -9.73
C GLU A 315 -28.36 2.45 -9.94
N SER A 316 -29.15 2.36 -8.88
CA SER A 316 -30.58 2.70 -8.90
C SER A 316 -30.80 4.19 -9.28
N TYR A 317 -29.99 5.10 -8.70
CA TYR A 317 -30.04 6.53 -9.04
C TYR A 317 -29.62 6.82 -10.47
N LYS A 318 -28.54 6.20 -10.97
CA LYS A 318 -28.06 6.32 -12.36
C LYS A 318 -29.11 5.79 -13.36
N ALA A 319 -29.72 4.64 -13.04
CA ALA A 319 -30.79 4.06 -13.85
C ALA A 319 -32.03 4.96 -13.91
N LYS A 320 -32.43 5.56 -12.79
CA LYS A 320 -33.55 6.50 -12.69
C LYS A 320 -33.27 7.80 -13.49
N LYS A 321 -32.03 8.32 -13.39
CA LYS A 321 -31.59 9.50 -14.14
C LYS A 321 -31.53 9.24 -15.66
N ALA A 322 -31.08 8.05 -16.06
CA ALA A 322 -31.08 7.64 -17.46
C ALA A 322 -32.50 7.51 -18.04
N ARG A 323 -33.45 6.92 -17.30
CA ARG A 323 -34.87 6.85 -17.68
C ARG A 323 -35.50 8.22 -17.85
N LEU A 324 -35.28 9.15 -16.89
CA LEU A 324 -35.78 10.53 -16.98
C LEU A 324 -35.22 11.30 -18.17
N LYS A 325 -33.93 11.04 -18.52
CA LYS A 325 -33.29 11.66 -19.68
C LYS A 325 -33.86 11.11 -20.98
N ALA A 326 -34.12 9.82 -21.07
CA ALA A 326 -34.76 9.16 -22.21
C ALA A 326 -36.21 9.67 -22.41
N GLU A 327 -37.01 9.75 -21.33
CA GLU A 327 -38.37 10.31 -21.40
C GLU A 327 -38.40 11.76 -21.90
N LYS A 328 -37.46 12.60 -21.43
CA LYS A 328 -37.33 13.99 -21.90
C LYS A 328 -36.96 14.06 -23.38
N GLN A 329 -36.12 13.17 -23.87
CA GLN A 329 -35.75 13.07 -25.27
C GLN A 329 -36.92 12.61 -26.12
N THR A 330 -37.69 11.62 -25.69
CA THR A 330 -38.89 11.11 -26.38
C THR A 330 -39.98 12.19 -26.46
N LYS A 331 -40.25 12.92 -25.35
CA LYS A 331 -41.19 14.06 -25.36
C LYS A 331 -40.76 15.17 -26.28
N LYS A 332 -39.43 15.48 -26.36
CA LYS A 332 -38.91 16.48 -27.33
C LYS A 332 -39.02 16.00 -28.77
N ALA A 333 -38.86 14.71 -29.04
CA ALA A 333 -38.99 14.15 -30.37
C ALA A 333 -40.47 14.16 -30.83
N MET A 334 -41.41 13.79 -29.93
CA MET A 334 -42.85 13.87 -30.22
C MET A 334 -43.36 15.31 -30.46
N ALA A 335 -42.81 16.29 -29.72
CA ALA A 335 -43.13 17.70 -29.87
C ALA A 335 -42.56 18.32 -31.18
N LYS A 336 -41.53 17.69 -31.78
CA LYS A 336 -40.96 18.12 -33.10
C LYS A 336 -41.55 17.39 -34.29
N GLY A 337 -42.21 16.24 -34.09
CA GLY A 337 -42.84 15.46 -35.19
C GLY A 337 -44.33 15.71 -35.38
N GLY A 338 -44.91 16.68 -34.66
CA GLY A 338 -46.34 17.05 -34.72
C GLY A 338 -46.64 18.38 -35.41
N ASN A 339 -45.78 18.85 -36.35
CA ASN A 339 -46.06 19.96 -37.23
C ASN A 339 -46.03 19.48 -38.70
#